data_f95a9e7b7b54d2df83c2072f4a954c67
#
_entry.id   f95a9e7b7b54d2df83c2072f4a954c67
#
_cell.length_a   1.000
_cell.length_b   1.000
_cell.length_c   1.000
_cell.angle_alpha   90.00
_cell.angle_beta   90.00
_cell.angle_gamma   90.00
#
_symmetry.space_group_name_H-M   'P 1'
#
loop_
_entity.id
_entity.type
_entity.pdbx_description
1 polymer ?
#
loop_
_entity_poly.entity_id
_entity_poly.type
_entity_poly.pdbx_seq_one_letter_code
_entity_poly.pdbx_strand_id
1 'polypeptide(L)'
;MRITEKLVNSPEEEGVTLEYVRLTKDFEEIREYVRHKGDNLTGYKQTKEKASVRIEDVLYFETVDGRVFAYTVDCVYEIKGRLYQVEEKVKRRNICRASKTMLVNLDHIISVRTALNGRLYARMENSEEILITRRYAKDIEDCFMEEDDDERI
;
A
#
# COMPACT_ATOMS: atom_id res chain seq x y z
N MET A 1 6.36 -22.82 -11.72
CA MET A 1 5.60 -22.85 -10.45
C MET A 1 4.42 -23.81 -10.60
N ARG A 2 4.13 -24.58 -9.58
CA ARG A 2 3.04 -25.56 -9.59
C ARG A 2 2.02 -25.23 -8.50
N ILE A 3 0.75 -25.30 -8.82
CA ILE A 3 -0.34 -25.13 -7.85
C ILE A 3 -0.92 -26.52 -7.53
N THR A 4 -1.04 -26.81 -6.24
CA THR A 4 -1.70 -28.04 -5.75
C THR A 4 -2.82 -27.60 -4.80
N GLU A 5 -4.01 -28.13 -5.04
CA GLU A 5 -5.18 -27.86 -4.20
C GLU A 5 -5.56 -29.14 -3.44
N LYS A 6 -5.94 -28.96 -2.20
CA LYS A 6 -6.43 -30.04 -1.33
C LYS A 6 -7.69 -29.60 -0.62
N LEU A 7 -8.75 -30.38 -0.77
CA LEU A 7 -9.97 -30.15 0.00
C LEU A 7 -9.74 -30.61 1.45
N VAL A 8 -10.11 -29.77 2.39
CA VAL A 8 -10.04 -30.03 3.84
C VAL A 8 -11.44 -30.09 4.45
N ASN A 9 -11.55 -30.61 5.66
CA ASN A 9 -12.84 -30.93 6.26
C ASN A 9 -13.38 -29.85 7.21
N SER A 10 -12.52 -28.94 7.64
CA SER A 10 -12.92 -27.90 8.59
C SER A 10 -12.24 -26.57 8.29
N PRO A 11 -12.85 -25.44 8.67
CA PRO A 11 -12.25 -24.11 8.49
C PRO A 11 -10.88 -23.95 9.15
N GLU A 12 -10.62 -24.63 10.26
CA GLU A 12 -9.34 -24.58 10.96
C GLU A 12 -8.19 -25.20 10.17
N GLU A 13 -8.52 -26.11 9.22
CA GLU A 13 -7.55 -26.75 8.35
C GLU A 13 -7.27 -25.93 7.07
N GLU A 14 -8.07 -24.89 6.82
CA GLU A 14 -7.88 -24.05 5.64
C GLU A 14 -6.56 -23.27 5.73
N GLY A 15 -5.80 -23.31 4.66
CA GLY A 15 -4.51 -22.62 4.65
C GLY A 15 -3.86 -22.63 3.28
N VAL A 16 -2.77 -21.88 3.17
CA VAL A 16 -1.91 -21.86 2.00
C VAL A 16 -0.52 -22.29 2.41
N THR A 17 0.01 -23.31 1.75
CA THR A 17 1.38 -23.80 1.96
C THR A 17 2.23 -23.45 0.74
N LEU A 18 3.37 -22.82 0.98
CA LEU A 18 4.36 -22.52 -0.05
C LEU A 18 5.54 -23.48 0.10
N GLU A 19 5.80 -24.27 -0.92
CA GLU A 19 6.95 -25.18 -0.99
C GLU A 19 7.97 -24.63 -1.99
N TYR A 20 9.20 -24.43 -1.54
CA TYR A 20 10.26 -23.86 -2.38
C TYR A 20 11.65 -24.41 -1.98
N VAL A 21 12.54 -24.46 -2.95
CA VAL A 21 13.94 -24.83 -2.70
C VAL A 21 14.69 -23.69 -2.04
N ARG A 22 14.42 -22.45 -2.50
CA ARG A 22 14.90 -21.23 -1.89
C ARG A 22 13.83 -20.15 -2.05
N LEU A 23 13.78 -19.24 -1.09
CA LEU A 23 12.85 -18.13 -1.14
C LEU A 23 13.28 -17.15 -2.24
N THR A 24 12.55 -17.18 -3.34
CA THR A 24 12.71 -16.23 -4.45
C THR A 24 11.78 -15.05 -4.25
N LYS A 25 12.00 -13.98 -5.01
CA LYS A 25 11.13 -12.80 -4.99
C LYS A 25 9.67 -13.16 -5.26
N ASP A 26 9.41 -14.02 -6.24
CA ASP A 26 8.06 -14.48 -6.59
C ASP A 26 7.35 -15.15 -5.40
N PHE A 27 8.04 -16.05 -4.71
CA PHE A 27 7.48 -16.72 -3.54
C PHE A 27 7.28 -15.76 -2.37
N GLU A 28 8.17 -14.78 -2.21
CA GLU A 28 8.05 -13.74 -1.20
C GLU A 28 6.83 -12.87 -1.44
N GLU A 29 6.59 -12.43 -2.67
CA GLU A 29 5.42 -11.66 -3.07
C GLU A 29 4.11 -12.44 -2.84
N ILE A 30 4.07 -13.71 -3.22
CA ILE A 30 2.93 -14.58 -2.98
C ILE A 30 2.65 -14.71 -1.49
N ARG A 31 3.69 -14.93 -0.70
CA ARG A 31 3.58 -15.04 0.76
C ARG A 31 2.98 -13.79 1.37
N GLU A 32 3.49 -12.62 1.00
CA GLU A 32 2.98 -11.32 1.49
C GLU A 32 1.55 -11.06 1.02
N TYR A 33 1.25 -11.37 -0.23
CA TYR A 33 -0.12 -11.26 -0.74
C TYR A 33 -1.11 -12.09 0.08
N VAL A 34 -0.79 -13.34 0.36
CA VAL A 34 -1.66 -14.24 1.14
C VAL A 34 -1.81 -13.75 2.58
N ARG A 35 -0.72 -13.31 3.21
CA ARG A 35 -0.75 -12.79 4.58
C ARG A 35 -1.66 -11.59 4.76
N HIS A 36 -1.74 -10.76 3.75
CA HIS A 36 -2.45 -9.47 3.80
C HIS A 36 -3.75 -9.46 3.00
N LYS A 37 -4.09 -10.56 2.37
CA LYS A 37 -5.35 -10.67 1.64
C LYS A 37 -6.53 -10.49 2.61
N GLY A 38 -7.37 -9.51 2.28
CA GLY A 38 -8.55 -9.23 3.10
C GLY A 38 -8.32 -8.27 4.27
N ASP A 39 -7.11 -7.72 4.42
CA ASP A 39 -6.88 -6.63 5.38
C ASP A 39 -7.67 -5.39 4.96
N ASN A 40 -8.59 -4.98 5.82
CA ASN A 40 -9.49 -3.86 5.57
C ASN A 40 -9.42 -2.86 6.70
N LEU A 41 -9.71 -1.60 6.35
CA LEU A 41 -9.99 -0.53 7.29
C LEU A 41 -11.48 -0.21 7.26
N THR A 42 -12.00 0.25 8.39
CA THR A 42 -13.33 0.84 8.41
C THR A 42 -13.22 2.30 7.97
N GLY A 43 -13.93 2.64 6.90
CA GLY A 43 -14.01 3.99 6.38
C GLY A 43 -15.44 4.52 6.41
N TYR A 44 -15.58 5.83 6.29
CA TYR A 44 -16.86 6.52 6.24
C TYR A 44 -16.91 7.41 5.00
N LYS A 45 -17.95 7.23 4.20
CA LYS A 45 -18.20 8.10 3.04
C LYS A 45 -18.66 9.48 3.51
N GLN A 46 -18.65 10.45 2.62
CA GLN A 46 -19.15 11.79 2.88
C GLN A 46 -20.62 11.76 3.36
N THR A 47 -21.39 10.78 2.92
CA THR A 47 -22.77 10.53 3.34
C THR A 47 -22.90 9.97 4.76
N LYS A 48 -21.78 9.75 5.47
CA LYS A 48 -21.69 9.08 6.78
C LYS A 48 -21.92 7.56 6.72
N GLU A 49 -22.11 7.00 5.54
CA GLU A 49 -22.20 5.55 5.35
C GLU A 49 -20.88 4.86 5.70
N LYS A 50 -20.97 3.85 6.57
CA LYS A 50 -19.84 3.04 6.99
C LYS A 50 -19.50 2.02 5.89
N ALA A 51 -18.23 1.88 5.55
CA ALA A 51 -17.76 0.99 4.50
C ALA A 51 -16.49 0.26 4.93
N SER A 52 -16.28 -0.93 4.36
CA SER A 52 -15.02 -1.65 4.46
C SER A 52 -14.12 -1.23 3.32
N VAL A 53 -12.93 -0.71 3.65
CA VAL A 53 -11.96 -0.20 2.68
C VAL A 53 -10.79 -1.17 2.62
N ARG A 54 -10.56 -1.78 1.47
CA ARG A 54 -9.41 -2.67 1.27
C ARG A 54 -8.14 -1.83 1.23
N ILE A 55 -7.17 -2.15 2.07
CA ILE A 55 -5.92 -1.40 2.16
C ILE A 55 -5.18 -1.40 0.81
N GLU A 56 -5.20 -2.52 0.09
CA GLU A 56 -4.56 -2.64 -1.22
C GLU A 56 -5.15 -1.71 -2.29
N ASP A 57 -6.40 -1.25 -2.12
CA ASP A 57 -7.07 -0.33 -3.05
C ASP A 57 -6.79 1.14 -2.74
N VAL A 58 -6.19 1.44 -1.60
CA VAL A 58 -5.90 2.82 -1.20
C VAL A 58 -4.62 3.31 -1.90
N LEU A 59 -4.72 4.42 -2.60
CA LEU A 59 -3.60 5.06 -3.27
C LEU A 59 -2.74 5.85 -2.30
N TYR A 60 -3.38 6.61 -1.44
CA TYR A 60 -2.71 7.39 -0.40
C TYR A 60 -3.68 7.77 0.72
N PHE A 61 -3.12 8.11 1.87
CA PHE A 61 -3.85 8.68 3.01
C PHE A 61 -3.36 10.10 3.24
N GLU A 62 -4.26 10.99 3.56
CA GLU A 62 -3.93 12.39 3.84
C GLU A 62 -4.66 12.89 5.07
N THR A 63 -3.96 13.65 5.90
CA THR A 63 -4.57 14.39 6.99
C THR A 63 -4.97 15.78 6.50
N VAL A 64 -6.25 16.10 6.63
CA VAL A 64 -6.82 17.42 6.32
C VAL A 64 -7.68 17.85 7.51
N ASP A 65 -7.39 19.01 8.07
CA ASP A 65 -8.10 19.56 9.24
C ASP A 65 -8.20 18.56 10.43
N GLY A 66 -7.10 17.86 10.70
CA GLY A 66 -7.02 16.89 11.81
C GLY A 66 -7.74 15.57 11.56
N ARG A 67 -8.25 15.34 10.36
CA ARG A 67 -8.98 14.13 9.96
C ARG A 67 -8.20 13.39 8.89
N VAL A 68 -8.21 12.06 8.96
CA VAL A 68 -7.51 11.20 7.99
C VAL A 68 -8.48 10.74 6.91
N PHE A 69 -8.06 10.87 5.67
CA PHE A 69 -8.81 10.41 4.50
C PHE A 69 -8.00 9.38 3.72
N ALA A 70 -8.67 8.32 3.29
CA ALA A 70 -8.14 7.32 2.38
C ALA A 70 -8.70 7.55 0.97
N TYR A 71 -7.81 7.69 0.01
CA TYR A 71 -8.17 7.95 -1.39
C TYR A 71 -7.99 6.66 -2.20
N THR A 72 -9.08 6.22 -2.82
CA THR A 72 -9.07 5.14 -3.81
C THR A 72 -9.32 5.72 -5.19
N VAL A 73 -9.27 4.89 -6.23
CA VAL A 73 -9.58 5.36 -7.60
C VAL A 73 -10.98 5.95 -7.69
N ASP A 74 -11.93 5.36 -6.98
CA ASP A 74 -13.36 5.67 -7.13
C ASP A 74 -13.92 6.55 -6.01
N CYS A 75 -13.33 6.55 -4.82
CA CYS A 75 -13.97 7.11 -3.64
C CYS A 75 -12.95 7.63 -2.62
N VAL A 76 -13.41 8.53 -1.77
CA VAL A 76 -12.67 9.03 -0.63
C VAL A 76 -13.41 8.63 0.65
N TYR A 77 -12.68 8.06 1.60
CA TYR A 77 -13.22 7.61 2.87
C TYR A 77 -12.52 8.32 4.03
N GLU A 78 -13.29 8.75 5.02
CA GLU A 78 -12.70 9.19 6.29
C GLU A 78 -12.35 7.97 7.13
N ILE A 79 -11.13 7.94 7.64
CA ILE A 79 -10.65 6.90 8.56
C ILE A 79 -10.55 7.51 9.95
N LYS A 80 -11.22 6.92 10.93
CA LYS A 80 -11.16 7.38 12.31
C LYS A 80 -9.78 7.14 12.91
N GLY A 81 -9.29 8.13 13.65
CA GLY A 81 -7.99 8.07 14.32
C GLY A 81 -6.98 9.05 13.70
N ARG A 82 -5.75 8.91 14.15
CA ARG A 82 -4.63 9.74 13.70
C ARG A 82 -3.83 9.03 12.61
N LEU A 83 -3.10 9.80 11.81
CA LEU A 83 -2.31 9.23 10.71
C LEU A 83 -1.26 8.22 11.21
N TYR A 84 -0.61 8.45 12.34
CA TYR A 84 0.34 7.50 12.92
C TYR A 84 -0.31 6.15 13.31
N GLN A 85 -1.59 6.17 13.70
CA GLN A 85 -2.34 4.94 14.01
C GLN A 85 -2.66 4.17 12.73
N VAL A 86 -3.01 4.86 11.65
CA VAL A 86 -3.20 4.25 10.32
C VAL A 86 -1.88 3.68 9.82
N GLU A 87 -0.79 4.42 9.94
CA GLU A 87 0.56 3.98 9.56
C GLU A 87 0.93 2.66 10.23
N GLU A 88 0.65 2.50 11.53
CA GLU A 88 0.88 1.26 12.26
C GLU A 88 0.06 0.08 11.70
N LYS A 89 -1.17 0.33 11.31
CA LYS A 89 -2.05 -0.71 10.73
C LYS A 89 -1.60 -1.17 9.34
N VAL A 90 -0.96 -0.29 8.57
CA VAL A 90 -0.59 -0.56 7.16
C VAL A 90 0.91 -0.78 6.96
N LYS A 91 1.73 -0.75 8.01
CA LYS A 91 3.20 -0.75 7.88
C LYS A 91 3.80 -2.03 7.26
N ARG A 92 3.06 -3.13 7.21
CA ARG A 92 3.48 -4.37 6.55
C ARG A 92 3.16 -4.37 5.05
N ARG A 93 2.51 -3.31 4.57
CA ARG A 93 2.22 -3.09 3.17
C ARG A 93 3.28 -2.16 2.58
N ASN A 94 3.28 -2.04 1.28
CA ASN A 94 4.15 -1.12 0.56
C ASN A 94 3.65 0.33 0.67
N ILE A 95 3.23 0.73 1.86
CA ILE A 95 2.70 2.05 2.19
C ILE A 95 3.65 2.72 3.17
N CYS A 96 4.13 3.90 2.81
CA CYS A 96 5.11 4.63 3.60
C CYS A 96 4.84 6.14 3.60
N ARG A 97 5.52 6.83 4.51
CA ARG A 97 5.40 8.29 4.64
C ARG A 97 5.88 9.01 3.38
N ALA A 98 5.06 9.91 2.87
CA ALA A 98 5.43 10.87 1.83
C ALA A 98 5.70 12.25 2.42
N SER A 99 5.02 12.59 3.52
CA SER A 99 5.18 13.83 4.27
C SER A 99 4.68 13.66 5.69
N LYS A 100 4.70 14.72 6.48
CA LYS A 100 4.11 14.71 7.84
C LYS A 100 2.61 14.43 7.84
N THR A 101 1.93 14.70 6.74
CA THR A 101 0.47 14.61 6.62
C THR A 101 -0.01 13.55 5.64
N MET A 102 0.89 12.77 5.05
CA MET A 102 0.54 11.86 3.97
C MET A 102 1.29 10.53 4.04
N LEU A 103 0.56 9.43 3.80
CA LEU A 103 1.10 8.12 3.49
C LEU A 103 0.80 7.79 2.02
N VAL A 104 1.74 7.21 1.31
CA VAL A 104 1.58 6.83 -0.10
C VAL A 104 1.74 5.34 -0.28
N ASN A 105 0.90 4.75 -1.11
CA ASN A 105 1.01 3.35 -1.52
C ASN A 105 1.88 3.26 -2.77
N LEU A 106 3.08 2.70 -2.61
CA LEU A 106 4.06 2.60 -3.70
C LEU A 106 3.56 1.72 -4.86
N ASP A 107 2.70 0.76 -4.58
CA ASP A 107 2.13 -0.13 -5.62
C ASP A 107 1.24 0.62 -6.62
N HIS A 108 0.74 1.81 -6.26
CA HIS A 108 -0.12 2.63 -7.09
C HIS A 108 0.57 3.87 -7.69
N ILE A 109 1.90 3.96 -7.56
CA ILE A 109 2.68 5.00 -8.21
C ILE A 109 2.98 4.57 -9.65
N ILE A 110 2.61 5.43 -10.61
CA ILE A 110 2.90 5.22 -12.04
C ILE A 110 4.31 5.69 -12.37
N SER A 111 4.69 6.88 -11.88
CA SER A 111 5.98 7.49 -12.17
C SER A 111 6.39 8.47 -11.07
N VAL A 112 7.69 8.70 -10.97
CA VAL A 112 8.25 9.72 -10.08
C VAL A 112 9.13 10.66 -10.89
N ARG A 113 9.14 11.93 -10.50
CA ARG A 113 10.07 12.93 -11.05
C ARG A 113 10.70 13.72 -9.92
N THR A 114 11.97 14.06 -10.09
CA THR A 114 12.67 14.92 -9.14
C THR A 114 12.14 16.34 -9.20
N ALA A 115 12.06 16.99 -8.04
CA ALA A 115 11.68 18.36 -7.89
C ALA A 115 12.81 19.15 -7.20
N LEU A 116 12.64 20.45 -7.11
CA LEU A 116 13.62 21.31 -6.43
C LEU A 116 13.77 20.97 -4.94
N ASN A 117 14.96 21.18 -4.40
CA ASN A 117 15.27 21.03 -2.98
C ASN A 117 15.13 19.57 -2.45
N GLY A 118 15.44 18.58 -3.29
CA GLY A 118 15.42 17.18 -2.88
C GLY A 118 14.03 16.57 -2.71
N ARG A 119 13.00 17.23 -3.21
CA ARG A 119 11.63 16.72 -3.22
C ARG A 119 11.37 15.85 -4.44
N LEU A 120 10.32 15.03 -4.37
CA LEU A 120 9.82 14.23 -5.50
C LEU A 120 8.34 14.53 -5.72
N TYR A 121 7.90 14.40 -6.96
CA TYR A 121 6.50 14.26 -7.31
C TYR A 121 6.24 12.83 -7.74
N ALA A 122 5.25 12.20 -7.14
CA ALA A 122 4.75 10.88 -7.55
C ALA A 122 3.42 11.04 -8.25
N ARG A 123 3.31 10.48 -9.45
CA ARG A 123 2.05 10.40 -10.18
C ARG A 123 1.35 9.11 -9.78
N MET A 124 0.11 9.23 -9.32
CA MET A 124 -0.72 8.10 -8.90
C MET A 124 -1.63 7.62 -10.05
N GLU A 125 -2.19 6.43 -9.89
CA GLU A 125 -3.09 5.83 -10.89
C GLU A 125 -4.35 6.66 -11.17
N ASN A 126 -4.77 7.50 -10.23
CA ASN A 126 -5.90 8.43 -10.42
C ASN A 126 -5.49 9.75 -11.08
N SER A 127 -4.28 9.85 -11.62
CA SER A 127 -3.67 11.03 -12.25
C SER A 127 -3.33 12.18 -11.30
N GLU A 128 -3.54 12.02 -10.01
CA GLU A 128 -3.10 12.99 -9.01
C GLU A 128 -1.58 12.95 -8.82
N GLU A 129 -0.98 14.09 -8.62
CA GLU A 129 0.43 14.21 -8.24
C GLU A 129 0.56 14.45 -6.75
N ILE A 130 1.41 13.66 -6.09
CA ILE A 130 1.70 13.77 -4.67
C ILE A 130 3.11 14.30 -4.48
N LEU A 131 3.24 15.33 -3.66
CA LEU A 131 4.53 15.87 -3.27
C LEU A 131 5.11 15.05 -2.12
N ILE A 132 6.27 14.45 -2.39
CA ILE A 132 7.06 13.73 -1.39
C ILE A 132 8.12 14.68 -0.87
N THR A 133 8.11 14.94 0.43
CA THR A 133 9.05 15.89 1.03
C THR A 133 10.46 15.30 1.09
N ARG A 134 11.46 16.18 1.13
CA ARG A 134 12.87 15.83 1.13
C ARG A 134 13.25 14.74 2.12
N ARG A 135 12.66 14.76 3.32
CA ARG A 135 12.92 13.77 4.37
C ARG A 135 12.65 12.33 3.93
N TYR A 136 11.63 12.13 3.10
CA TYR A 136 11.15 10.80 2.68
C TYR A 136 11.47 10.47 1.23
N ALA A 137 11.90 11.46 0.45
CA ALA A 137 12.10 11.33 -0.99
C ALA A 137 13.13 10.28 -1.37
N LYS A 138 14.26 10.25 -0.66
CA LYS A 138 15.34 9.31 -0.95
C LYS A 138 14.92 7.86 -0.75
N ASP A 139 14.24 7.56 0.37
CA ASP A 139 13.80 6.21 0.68
C ASP A 139 12.78 5.70 -0.35
N ILE A 140 11.87 6.57 -0.80
CA ILE A 140 10.88 6.23 -1.81
C ILE A 140 11.52 6.04 -3.19
N GLU A 141 12.45 6.93 -3.56
CA GLU A 141 13.19 6.83 -4.82
C GLU A 141 14.01 5.53 -4.87
N ASP A 142 14.71 5.20 -3.79
CA ASP A 142 15.50 3.97 -3.68
C ASP A 142 14.61 2.72 -3.82
N CYS A 143 13.46 2.67 -3.14
CA CYS A 143 12.50 1.57 -3.27
C CYS A 143 11.98 1.43 -4.71
N PHE A 144 11.70 2.53 -5.38
CA PHE A 144 11.22 2.54 -6.76
C PHE A 144 12.29 2.09 -7.77
N MET A 145 13.55 2.45 -7.54
CA MET A 145 14.66 2.04 -8.38
C MET A 145 15.10 0.59 -8.17
N GLU A 146 14.96 0.04 -6.98
CA GLU A 146 15.21 -1.37 -6.70
C GLU A 146 14.29 -2.29 -7.51
N GLU A 147 13.05 -1.89 -7.73
CA GLU A 147 12.10 -2.61 -8.59
C GLU A 147 12.55 -2.59 -10.06
N ASP A 148 13.09 -1.47 -10.53
CA ASP A 148 13.60 -1.34 -11.91
C ASP A 148 14.84 -2.20 -12.17
N ASP A 149 15.73 -2.31 -11.19
CA ASP A 149 16.95 -3.14 -11.31
C ASP A 149 16.62 -4.64 -11.37
N ASP A 150 15.56 -5.09 -10.72
CA ASP A 150 15.07 -6.46 -10.76
C ASP A 150 14.42 -6.82 -12.11
N GLU A 151 13.82 -5.87 -12.80
CA GLU A 151 13.23 -6.06 -14.13
C GLU A 151 14.28 -6.12 -15.26
N ARG A 152 15.50 -5.67 -15.02
CA ARG A 152 16.61 -5.64 -16.01
C ARG A 152 17.44 -6.92 -16.08
N ILE A 153 17.14 -7.86 -15.24
CA ILE A 153 17.75 -9.20 -15.26
C ILE A 153 16.77 -10.15 -15.99
#